data_af6df385f9eb806f516639ef8924f689
#
_entry.id   af6df385f9eb806f516639ef8924f689
#
_cell.length_a   1.000
_cell.length_b   1.000
_cell.length_c   1.000
_cell.angle_alpha   90.00
_cell.angle_beta   90.00
_cell.angle_gamma   90.00
#
_symmetry.space_group_name_H-M   'P 1'
#
loop_
_entity.id
_entity.type
_entity.pdbx_description
1 polymer ?
#
loop_
_entity_poly.entity_id
_entity_poly.type
_entity_poly.pdbx_seq_one_letter_code
_entity_poly.pdbx_strand_id
1 'polypeptide(L)'
;MEEITVKQLLEMDERDYLVIDIRDSIAFAYGSINGAVNVPADEVENYSDFPSDKLLVICCKSGVISDSVAERLRERGFNAANLKEGYYGYMLSSLKADEQRAKDVERSINKKFHKGIWSKFTAALNDYDLIQPGDKIAVCISGGKDSMLMAKLFQELKRHNKFPFEVVYLVMDPGYSPENREIIERNAKMLGVPITVFESNIFESVLHIDKSPCYICARMRRGYLYNKAKELGCNKIALGHHYDDVIETILMGMLYGGQVQTMMPKLHSTNFEGMELIRPMYLIREDEIKRWRDFNDLHFIQCAC
;
A
#
# COMPACT_ATOMS: atom_id res chain seq x y z
N MET A 1 18.91 -7.75 -27.61
CA MET A 1 17.66 -8.27 -26.99
C MET A 1 16.76 -7.07 -26.80
N GLU A 2 15.59 -7.02 -27.40
CA GLU A 2 14.74 -5.82 -27.38
C GLU A 2 13.81 -5.76 -26.17
N GLU A 3 13.34 -6.92 -25.73
CA GLU A 3 12.50 -7.10 -24.54
C GLU A 3 13.07 -8.18 -23.62
N ILE A 4 12.89 -8.03 -22.33
CA ILE A 4 13.12 -9.08 -21.33
C ILE A 4 11.89 -9.18 -20.42
N THR A 5 11.59 -10.38 -19.99
CA THR A 5 10.55 -10.63 -18.98
C THR A 5 11.14 -10.47 -17.58
N VAL A 6 10.26 -10.24 -16.59
CA VAL A 6 10.69 -10.21 -15.18
C VAL A 6 11.36 -11.52 -14.76
N LYS A 7 10.90 -12.67 -15.28
CA LYS A 7 11.52 -13.97 -14.99
C LYS A 7 12.97 -14.01 -15.50
N GLN A 8 13.21 -13.55 -16.72
CA GLN A 8 14.57 -13.48 -17.27
C GLN A 8 15.44 -12.53 -16.47
N LEU A 9 14.92 -11.33 -16.09
CA LEU A 9 15.65 -10.38 -15.25
C LEU A 9 16.11 -11.00 -13.92
N LEU A 10 15.23 -11.76 -13.25
CA LEU A 10 15.54 -12.43 -11.98
C LEU A 10 16.53 -13.59 -12.10
N GLU A 11 16.74 -14.13 -13.31
CA GLU A 11 17.72 -15.19 -13.61
C GLU A 11 19.08 -14.63 -14.07
N MET A 12 19.18 -13.32 -14.36
CA MET A 12 20.43 -12.66 -14.79
C MET A 12 21.34 -12.31 -13.60
N ASP A 13 22.64 -12.24 -13.84
CA ASP A 13 23.61 -11.74 -12.87
C ASP A 13 23.45 -10.20 -12.74
N GLU A 14 23.31 -9.70 -11.51
CA GLU A 14 23.14 -8.26 -11.23
C GLU A 14 24.30 -7.39 -11.73
N ARG A 15 25.45 -7.99 -12.02
CA ARG A 15 26.62 -7.29 -12.60
C ARG A 15 26.46 -6.98 -14.09
N ASP A 16 25.61 -7.71 -14.79
CA ASP A 16 25.46 -7.65 -16.24
C ASP A 16 24.43 -6.61 -16.70
N TYR A 17 23.59 -6.10 -15.80
CA TYR A 17 22.55 -5.13 -16.13
C TYR A 17 22.46 -3.99 -15.13
N LEU A 18 21.76 -2.93 -15.53
CA LEU A 18 21.31 -1.84 -14.67
C LEU A 18 19.84 -1.53 -14.98
N VAL A 19 18.98 -1.56 -13.97
CA VAL A 19 17.59 -1.17 -14.15
C VAL A 19 17.48 0.35 -14.07
N ILE A 20 16.89 0.94 -15.11
CA ILE A 20 16.54 2.36 -15.15
C ILE A 20 15.02 2.47 -14.98
N ASP A 21 14.61 2.95 -13.83
CA ASP A 21 13.19 3.16 -13.52
C ASP A 21 12.77 4.56 -13.95
N ILE A 22 11.93 4.64 -14.97
CA ILE A 22 11.50 5.89 -15.59
C ILE A 22 10.20 6.46 -15.00
N ARG A 23 9.71 5.89 -13.88
CA ARG A 23 8.58 6.46 -13.13
C ARG A 23 9.02 7.75 -12.43
N ASP A 24 8.02 8.56 -12.02
CA ASP A 24 8.30 9.73 -11.19
C ASP A 24 9.00 9.34 -9.87
N SER A 25 9.69 10.32 -9.28
CA SER A 25 10.50 10.11 -8.07
C SER A 25 9.66 9.68 -6.85
N ILE A 26 8.41 10.09 -6.79
CA ILE A 26 7.50 9.70 -5.71
C ILE A 26 7.17 8.21 -5.84
N ALA A 27 6.79 7.76 -7.04
CA ALA A 27 6.51 6.36 -7.30
C ALA A 27 7.75 5.47 -7.07
N PHE A 28 8.93 5.95 -7.45
CA PHE A 28 10.19 5.26 -7.19
C PHE A 28 10.51 5.14 -5.70
N ALA A 29 10.36 6.24 -4.94
CA ALA A 29 10.62 6.26 -3.50
C ALA A 29 9.70 5.34 -2.70
N TYR A 30 8.50 5.11 -3.18
CA TYR A 30 7.59 4.15 -2.56
C TYR A 30 7.98 2.68 -2.77
N GLY A 31 8.70 2.36 -3.84
CA GLY A 31 9.22 1.02 -4.11
C GLY A 31 9.77 0.92 -5.52
N SER A 32 10.88 0.17 -5.65
CA SER A 32 11.61 -0.01 -6.90
C SER A 32 12.13 -1.43 -7.02
N ILE A 33 12.62 -1.78 -8.18
CA ILE A 33 13.43 -2.99 -8.38
C ILE A 33 14.76 -2.80 -7.64
N ASN A 34 15.24 -3.84 -6.97
CA ASN A 34 16.48 -3.76 -6.21
C ASN A 34 17.65 -3.32 -7.12
N GLY A 35 18.43 -2.33 -6.66
CA GLY A 35 19.53 -1.76 -7.43
C GLY A 35 19.14 -0.87 -8.61
N ALA A 36 17.85 -0.55 -8.80
CA ALA A 36 17.41 0.35 -9.86
C ALA A 36 17.81 1.80 -9.59
N VAL A 37 18.12 2.52 -10.67
CA VAL A 37 18.35 3.97 -10.67
C VAL A 37 17.10 4.66 -11.21
N ASN A 38 16.62 5.70 -10.53
CA ASN A 38 15.48 6.48 -11.00
C ASN A 38 15.96 7.59 -11.94
N VAL A 39 15.47 7.53 -13.16
CA VAL A 39 15.64 8.59 -14.17
C VAL A 39 14.27 8.79 -14.82
N PRO A 40 13.48 9.78 -14.40
CA PRO A 40 12.15 10.03 -14.95
C PRO A 40 12.14 10.11 -16.49
N ALA A 41 11.02 9.72 -17.10
CA ALA A 41 10.93 9.53 -18.55
C ALA A 41 11.29 10.78 -19.38
N ASP A 42 11.03 11.97 -18.83
CA ASP A 42 11.38 13.28 -19.42
C ASP A 42 12.85 13.67 -19.25
N GLU A 43 13.56 13.03 -18.32
CA GLU A 43 14.98 13.28 -18.05
C GLU A 43 15.91 12.28 -18.76
N VAL A 44 15.41 11.10 -19.15
CA VAL A 44 16.22 10.00 -19.74
C VAL A 44 17.01 10.44 -20.97
N GLU A 45 16.45 11.30 -21.80
CA GLU A 45 17.12 11.74 -23.03
C GLU A 45 18.34 12.62 -22.75
N ASN A 46 18.36 13.33 -21.64
CA ASN A 46 19.45 14.21 -21.21
C ASN A 46 20.41 13.54 -20.23
N TYR A 47 20.12 12.32 -19.81
CA TYR A 47 20.98 11.61 -18.86
C TYR A 47 22.20 11.04 -19.55
N SER A 48 23.40 11.37 -19.04
CA SER A 48 24.69 11.03 -19.66
C SER A 48 25.44 9.88 -18.99
N ASP A 49 25.06 9.54 -17.76
CA ASP A 49 25.86 8.65 -16.91
C ASP A 49 25.45 7.18 -17.02
N PHE A 50 24.91 6.77 -18.16
CA PHE A 50 24.62 5.35 -18.41
C PHE A 50 25.91 4.55 -18.64
N PRO A 51 26.06 3.39 -17.93
CA PRO A 51 27.17 2.51 -18.17
C PRO A 51 27.14 1.91 -19.61
N SER A 52 28.23 1.93 -20.30
CA SER A 52 28.35 1.42 -21.68
C SER A 52 28.54 -0.10 -21.73
N ASP A 53 28.93 -0.71 -20.62
CA ASP A 53 29.30 -2.13 -20.50
C ASP A 53 28.17 -3.02 -19.96
N LYS A 54 27.01 -2.42 -19.59
CA LYS A 54 25.87 -3.13 -19.06
C LYS A 54 24.64 -3.06 -19.96
N LEU A 55 23.74 -4.04 -19.81
CA LEU A 55 22.40 -3.96 -20.36
C LEU A 55 21.56 -2.98 -19.54
N LEU A 56 21.04 -1.93 -20.18
CA LEU A 56 20.09 -1.01 -19.54
C LEU A 56 18.70 -1.63 -19.63
N VAL A 57 18.12 -1.99 -18.50
CA VAL A 57 16.76 -2.53 -18.43
C VAL A 57 15.82 -1.39 -18.08
N ILE A 58 15.05 -0.93 -19.06
CA ILE A 58 14.15 0.21 -18.87
C ILE A 58 12.84 -0.29 -18.28
N CYS A 59 12.47 0.29 -17.15
CA CYS A 59 11.30 -0.09 -16.36
C CYS A 59 10.36 1.09 -16.18
N CYS A 60 9.12 0.94 -16.58
CA CYS A 60 8.02 1.83 -16.19
C CYS A 60 6.99 1.07 -15.36
N LYS A 61 5.80 1.63 -15.17
CA LYS A 61 4.73 0.98 -14.40
C LYS A 61 4.30 -0.39 -14.98
N SER A 62 4.11 -0.49 -16.31
CA SER A 62 3.49 -1.65 -16.99
C SER A 62 4.23 -2.16 -18.21
N GLY A 63 5.42 -1.65 -18.52
CA GLY A 63 6.18 -2.03 -19.70
C GLY A 63 5.84 -1.28 -20.99
N VAL A 64 4.78 -0.46 -21.01
CA VAL A 64 4.31 0.22 -22.24
C VAL A 64 5.16 1.45 -22.58
N ILE A 65 5.32 2.37 -21.64
CA ILE A 65 6.10 3.60 -21.89
C ILE A 65 7.61 3.28 -22.01
N SER A 66 8.08 2.33 -21.21
CA SER A 66 9.51 1.90 -21.25
C SER A 66 9.93 1.28 -22.56
N ASP A 67 9.01 0.73 -23.34
CA ASP A 67 9.30 0.16 -24.67
C ASP A 67 9.82 1.24 -25.62
N SER A 68 9.08 2.32 -25.79
CA SER A 68 9.48 3.45 -26.64
C SER A 68 10.76 4.15 -26.14
N VAL A 69 10.99 4.20 -24.83
CA VAL A 69 12.21 4.75 -24.24
C VAL A 69 13.41 3.85 -24.53
N ALA A 70 13.25 2.53 -24.38
CA ALA A 70 14.30 1.56 -24.70
C ALA A 70 14.68 1.60 -26.18
N GLU A 71 13.70 1.77 -27.09
CA GLU A 71 13.94 1.94 -28.52
C GLU A 71 14.79 3.17 -28.81
N ARG A 72 14.43 4.35 -28.29
CA ARG A 72 15.22 5.59 -28.45
C ARG A 72 16.65 5.48 -27.89
N LEU A 73 16.83 4.78 -26.76
CA LEU A 73 18.16 4.55 -26.22
C LEU A 73 19.01 3.65 -27.12
N ARG A 74 18.41 2.62 -27.76
CA ARG A 74 19.10 1.79 -28.76
C ARG A 74 19.51 2.59 -29.99
N GLU A 75 18.66 3.50 -30.48
CA GLU A 75 18.98 4.41 -31.59
C GLU A 75 20.19 5.31 -31.26
N ARG A 76 20.39 5.65 -29.98
CA ARG A 76 21.52 6.39 -29.46
C ARG A 76 22.79 5.52 -29.23
N GLY A 77 22.72 4.22 -29.49
CA GLY A 77 23.84 3.27 -29.37
C GLY A 77 23.99 2.60 -28.02
N PHE A 78 23.03 2.76 -27.09
CA PHE A 78 23.02 2.04 -25.81
C PHE A 78 22.49 0.61 -25.97
N ASN A 79 23.02 -0.32 -25.17
CA ASN A 79 22.48 -1.66 -25.07
C ASN A 79 21.27 -1.62 -24.11
N ALA A 80 20.07 -1.43 -24.65
CA ALA A 80 18.86 -1.23 -23.85
C ALA A 80 17.74 -2.22 -24.21
N ALA A 81 17.03 -2.71 -23.21
CA ALA A 81 15.88 -3.59 -23.35
C ALA A 81 14.68 -3.09 -22.49
N ASN A 82 13.49 -3.31 -23.02
CA ASN A 82 12.25 -3.06 -22.25
C ASN A 82 12.00 -4.17 -21.24
N LEU A 83 11.67 -3.83 -20.00
CA LEU A 83 11.08 -4.77 -19.07
C LEU A 83 9.59 -4.92 -19.38
N LYS A 84 9.22 -6.03 -20.04
CA LYS A 84 7.92 -6.25 -20.67
C LYS A 84 6.72 -6.03 -19.74
N GLU A 85 6.80 -6.56 -18.51
CA GLU A 85 5.72 -6.44 -17.52
C GLU A 85 5.89 -5.23 -16.60
N GLY A 86 6.97 -4.47 -16.75
CA GLY A 86 7.31 -3.31 -15.93
C GLY A 86 7.45 -3.62 -14.45
N TYR A 87 7.38 -2.58 -13.64
CA TYR A 87 7.45 -2.70 -12.17
C TYR A 87 6.33 -3.55 -11.59
N TYR A 88 5.14 -3.51 -12.18
CA TYR A 88 4.04 -4.34 -11.71
C TYR A 88 4.31 -5.82 -11.88
N GLY A 89 4.84 -6.24 -13.01
CA GLY A 89 5.23 -7.63 -13.22
C GLY A 89 6.31 -8.08 -12.25
N TYR A 90 7.31 -7.24 -11.99
CA TYR A 90 8.33 -7.51 -10.97
C TYR A 90 7.70 -7.68 -9.57
N MET A 91 6.82 -6.77 -9.19
CA MET A 91 6.11 -6.82 -7.92
C MET A 91 5.27 -8.10 -7.80
N LEU A 92 4.55 -8.48 -8.85
CA LEU A 92 3.76 -9.72 -8.86
C LEU A 92 4.64 -10.98 -8.75
N SER A 93 5.77 -11.03 -9.46
CA SER A 93 6.66 -12.19 -9.44
C SER A 93 7.44 -12.33 -8.12
N SER A 94 7.68 -11.22 -7.41
CA SER A 94 8.34 -11.23 -6.09
C SER A 94 7.43 -11.72 -4.95
N LEU A 95 6.11 -11.74 -5.16
CA LEU A 95 5.15 -12.22 -4.17
C LEU A 95 5.17 -13.75 -4.08
N LYS A 96 5.73 -14.28 -3.00
CA LYS A 96 5.72 -15.73 -2.68
C LYS A 96 4.60 -16.01 -1.69
N ALA A 97 3.55 -16.72 -2.15
CA ALA A 97 2.42 -17.14 -1.31
C ALA A 97 2.75 -18.47 -0.65
N ASP A 98 3.58 -18.47 0.37
CA ASP A 98 3.83 -19.65 1.21
C ASP A 98 3.48 -19.36 2.69
N GLU A 99 3.05 -20.43 3.38
CA GLU A 99 2.68 -20.32 4.79
C GLU A 99 3.87 -19.93 5.69
N GLN A 100 5.08 -20.30 5.30
CA GLN A 100 6.26 -19.98 6.08
C GLN A 100 6.53 -18.47 6.06
N ARG A 101 6.36 -17.82 4.91
CA ARG A 101 6.52 -16.36 4.80
C ARG A 101 5.50 -15.63 5.67
N ALA A 102 4.24 -16.05 5.66
CA ALA A 102 3.21 -15.49 6.54
C ALA A 102 3.60 -15.61 8.03
N LYS A 103 4.10 -16.77 8.45
CA LYS A 103 4.57 -17.02 9.82
C LYS A 103 5.79 -16.18 10.18
N ASP A 104 6.71 -15.97 9.23
CA ASP A 104 7.90 -15.14 9.46
C ASP A 104 7.53 -13.66 9.60
N VAL A 105 6.58 -13.17 8.79
CA VAL A 105 6.01 -11.82 8.93
C VAL A 105 5.36 -11.63 10.30
N GLU A 106 4.56 -12.58 10.76
CA GLU A 106 3.94 -12.56 12.10
C GLU A 106 4.99 -12.56 13.21
N ARG A 107 5.98 -13.44 13.09
CA ARG A 107 7.09 -13.51 14.06
C ARG A 107 7.87 -12.19 14.12
N SER A 108 8.01 -11.49 13.00
CA SER A 108 8.71 -10.19 12.95
C SER A 108 8.00 -9.13 13.81
N ILE A 109 6.65 -9.09 13.78
CA ILE A 109 5.84 -8.19 14.61
C ILE A 109 6.08 -8.48 16.10
N ASN A 110 6.02 -9.77 16.47
CA ASN A 110 6.13 -10.20 17.88
C ASN A 110 7.55 -10.13 18.47
N LYS A 111 8.58 -10.09 17.61
CA LYS A 111 9.97 -10.03 18.04
C LYS A 111 10.62 -8.69 17.71
N LYS A 112 10.99 -8.49 16.44
CA LYS A 112 11.79 -7.35 16.02
C LYS A 112 11.05 -6.02 16.14
N PHE A 113 9.76 -6.01 15.79
CA PHE A 113 8.91 -4.83 15.78
C PHE A 113 7.96 -4.73 16.99
N HIS A 114 8.17 -5.56 18.01
CA HIS A 114 7.33 -5.59 19.20
C HIS A 114 7.20 -4.22 19.87
N LYS A 115 8.32 -3.53 20.11
CA LYS A 115 8.32 -2.22 20.80
C LYS A 115 7.75 -1.09 19.93
N GLY A 116 8.12 -1.06 18.65
CA GLY A 116 7.75 0.04 17.74
C GLY A 116 6.35 -0.11 17.16
N ILE A 117 5.86 -1.34 16.99
CA ILE A 117 4.58 -1.63 16.35
C ILE A 117 3.60 -2.26 17.35
N TRP A 118 3.86 -3.49 17.83
CA TRP A 118 2.89 -4.24 18.63
C TRP A 118 2.52 -3.53 19.94
N SER A 119 3.52 -3.09 20.71
CA SER A 119 3.26 -2.36 21.97
C SER A 119 2.54 -1.04 21.74
N LYS A 120 2.82 -0.34 20.64
CA LYS A 120 2.14 0.92 20.29
C LYS A 120 0.69 0.68 19.84
N PHE A 121 0.45 -0.40 19.09
CA PHE A 121 -0.89 -0.83 18.73
C PHE A 121 -1.73 -1.15 19.96
N THR A 122 -1.23 -2.02 20.84
CA THR A 122 -1.94 -2.40 22.07
C THR A 122 -2.13 -1.24 23.03
N ALA A 123 -1.16 -0.31 23.13
CA ALA A 123 -1.31 0.92 23.90
C ALA A 123 -2.45 1.78 23.34
N ALA A 124 -2.52 1.99 22.02
CA ALA A 124 -3.61 2.75 21.42
C ALA A 124 -4.98 2.12 21.69
N LEU A 125 -5.09 0.79 21.63
CA LEU A 125 -6.33 0.09 21.96
C LEU A 125 -6.79 0.34 23.38
N ASN A 126 -5.87 0.33 24.33
CA ASN A 126 -6.15 0.51 25.77
C ASN A 126 -6.36 1.97 26.13
N ASP A 127 -5.47 2.86 25.71
CA ASP A 127 -5.47 4.29 26.10
C ASP A 127 -6.70 5.03 25.57
N TYR A 128 -7.21 4.60 24.40
CA TYR A 128 -8.36 5.22 23.75
C TYR A 128 -9.61 4.35 23.77
N ASP A 129 -9.57 3.20 24.46
CA ASP A 129 -10.73 2.31 24.60
C ASP A 129 -11.36 1.96 23.25
N LEU A 130 -10.51 1.51 22.29
CA LEU A 130 -10.93 1.34 20.89
C LEU A 130 -11.76 0.08 20.67
N ILE A 131 -11.55 -0.97 21.45
CA ILE A 131 -12.22 -2.26 21.28
C ILE A 131 -12.86 -2.72 22.59
N GLN A 132 -14.11 -3.17 22.51
CA GLN A 132 -14.90 -3.69 23.61
C GLN A 132 -15.29 -5.15 23.40
N PRO A 133 -15.61 -5.90 24.49
CA PRO A 133 -16.20 -7.23 24.35
C PRO A 133 -17.48 -7.21 23.50
N GLY A 134 -17.55 -8.12 22.55
CA GLY A 134 -18.70 -8.23 21.64
C GLY A 134 -18.66 -7.33 20.41
N ASP A 135 -17.64 -6.49 20.25
CA ASP A 135 -17.46 -5.69 19.02
C ASP A 135 -17.30 -6.58 17.79
N LYS A 136 -17.87 -6.13 16.68
CA LYS A 136 -17.60 -6.64 15.35
C LYS A 136 -17.02 -5.53 14.49
N ILE A 137 -15.75 -5.70 14.08
CA ILE A 137 -14.92 -4.65 13.52
C ILE A 137 -14.64 -4.92 12.04
N ALA A 138 -14.99 -3.99 11.16
CA ALA A 138 -14.56 -3.99 9.77
C ALA A 138 -13.16 -3.35 9.67
N VAL A 139 -12.14 -4.15 9.45
CA VAL A 139 -10.76 -3.69 9.18
C VAL A 139 -10.68 -3.34 7.71
N CYS A 140 -10.58 -2.04 7.40
CA CYS A 140 -10.61 -1.54 6.03
C CYS A 140 -9.23 -1.62 5.40
N ILE A 141 -9.13 -2.38 4.30
CA ILE A 141 -7.90 -2.63 3.56
C ILE A 141 -7.94 -1.87 2.24
N SER A 142 -6.94 -1.00 2.04
CA SER A 142 -6.74 -0.27 0.78
C SER A 142 -5.71 -0.92 -0.15
N GLY A 143 -5.04 -1.98 0.31
CA GLY A 143 -3.94 -2.63 -0.39
C GLY A 143 -2.55 -2.01 -0.13
N GLY A 144 -2.47 -0.86 0.54
CA GLY A 144 -1.21 -0.24 0.95
C GLY A 144 -0.62 -0.87 2.21
N LYS A 145 0.66 -0.55 2.48
CA LYS A 145 1.46 -1.06 3.61
C LYS A 145 0.77 -0.92 4.97
N ASP A 146 0.12 0.23 5.20
CA ASP A 146 -0.49 0.57 6.49
C ASP A 146 -1.70 -0.31 6.78
N SER A 147 -2.59 -0.44 5.81
CA SER A 147 -3.80 -1.25 5.94
C SER A 147 -3.51 -2.75 6.04
N MET A 148 -2.48 -3.23 5.35
CA MET A 148 -2.06 -4.64 5.45
C MET A 148 -1.37 -4.94 6.78
N LEU A 149 -0.53 -4.03 7.29
CA LEU A 149 0.01 -4.15 8.65
C LEU A 149 -1.12 -4.17 9.68
N MET A 150 -2.09 -3.25 9.58
CA MET A 150 -3.25 -3.22 10.47
C MET A 150 -4.00 -4.56 10.46
N ALA A 151 -4.22 -5.15 9.29
CA ALA A 151 -4.85 -6.46 9.19
C ALA A 151 -4.06 -7.56 9.93
N LYS A 152 -2.73 -7.57 9.79
CA LYS A 152 -1.86 -8.50 10.52
C LYS A 152 -1.91 -8.27 12.04
N LEU A 153 -1.94 -7.02 12.49
CA LEU A 153 -2.06 -6.68 13.91
C LEU A 153 -3.40 -7.16 14.50
N PHE A 154 -4.50 -7.05 13.75
CA PHE A 154 -5.79 -7.61 14.19
C PHE A 154 -5.81 -9.13 14.22
N GLN A 155 -5.13 -9.81 13.29
CA GLN A 155 -4.96 -11.26 13.33
C GLN A 155 -4.21 -11.69 14.61
N GLU A 156 -3.12 -10.99 14.90
CA GLU A 156 -2.31 -11.27 16.09
C GLU A 156 -3.08 -10.97 17.38
N LEU A 157 -3.79 -9.84 17.43
CA LEU A 157 -4.65 -9.48 18.55
C LEU A 157 -5.70 -10.59 18.81
N LYS A 158 -6.31 -11.13 17.75
CA LYS A 158 -7.33 -12.17 17.87
C LYS A 158 -6.79 -13.48 18.48
N ARG A 159 -5.50 -13.76 18.31
CA ARG A 159 -4.83 -14.94 18.94
C ARG A 159 -4.56 -14.72 20.43
N HIS A 160 -4.37 -13.47 20.86
CA HIS A 160 -3.96 -13.12 22.21
C HIS A 160 -5.03 -12.32 22.98
N ASN A 161 -6.25 -12.22 22.45
CA ASN A 161 -7.29 -11.42 23.07
C ASN A 161 -7.76 -11.99 24.42
N LYS A 162 -8.10 -11.06 25.31
CA LYS A 162 -8.63 -11.37 26.65
C LYS A 162 -10.17 -11.47 26.68
N PHE A 163 -10.82 -11.09 25.60
CA PHE A 163 -12.29 -11.04 25.48
C PHE A 163 -12.72 -11.32 24.03
N PRO A 164 -13.95 -11.80 23.80
CA PRO A 164 -14.42 -12.11 22.44
C PRO A 164 -14.73 -10.82 21.65
N PHE A 165 -14.27 -10.77 20.40
CA PHE A 165 -14.66 -9.80 19.37
C PHE A 165 -14.53 -10.46 18.00
N GLU A 166 -15.23 -9.89 17.00
CA GLU A 166 -15.19 -10.37 15.63
C GLU A 166 -14.45 -9.37 14.71
N VAL A 167 -13.84 -9.88 13.65
CA VAL A 167 -13.15 -9.07 12.65
C VAL A 167 -13.56 -9.51 11.25
N VAL A 168 -13.89 -8.54 10.41
CA VAL A 168 -14.09 -8.69 8.97
C VAL A 168 -13.02 -7.86 8.26
N TYR A 169 -12.27 -8.46 7.34
CA TYR A 169 -11.25 -7.76 6.55
C TYR A 169 -11.89 -7.30 5.24
N LEU A 170 -12.14 -6.00 5.14
CA LEU A 170 -12.97 -5.43 4.09
C LEU A 170 -12.13 -4.65 3.08
N VAL A 171 -12.16 -5.08 1.82
CA VAL A 171 -11.54 -4.39 0.68
C VAL A 171 -12.66 -3.78 -0.15
N MET A 172 -12.62 -2.47 -0.32
CA MET A 172 -13.47 -1.79 -1.29
C MET A 172 -12.69 -1.57 -2.58
N ASP A 173 -13.22 -2.12 -3.67
CA ASP A 173 -12.72 -1.86 -5.02
C ASP A 173 -13.45 -0.65 -5.61
N PRO A 174 -12.79 0.51 -5.77
CA PRO A 174 -13.40 1.71 -6.33
C PRO A 174 -13.34 1.75 -7.86
N GLY A 175 -12.93 0.67 -8.52
CA GLY A 175 -12.61 0.55 -9.93
C GLY A 175 -11.10 0.38 -10.17
N TYR A 176 -10.45 -0.47 -9.39
CA TYR A 176 -9.03 -0.77 -9.56
C TYR A 176 -8.73 -1.35 -10.94
N SER A 177 -7.52 -1.09 -11.45
CA SER A 177 -7.02 -1.86 -12.58
C SER A 177 -6.89 -3.35 -12.18
N PRO A 178 -7.02 -4.28 -13.15
CA PRO A 178 -6.87 -5.72 -12.87
C PRO A 178 -5.57 -6.05 -12.13
N GLU A 179 -4.48 -5.36 -12.46
CA GLU A 179 -3.16 -5.56 -11.86
C GLU A 179 -3.16 -5.13 -10.38
N ASN A 180 -3.74 -3.96 -10.06
CA ASN A 180 -3.85 -3.50 -8.68
C ASN A 180 -4.71 -4.45 -7.84
N ARG A 181 -5.81 -4.94 -8.41
CA ARG A 181 -6.69 -5.91 -7.79
C ARG A 181 -5.94 -7.21 -7.48
N GLU A 182 -5.23 -7.74 -8.47
CA GLU A 182 -4.42 -8.96 -8.31
C GLU A 182 -3.37 -8.80 -7.21
N ILE A 183 -2.67 -7.67 -7.15
CA ILE A 183 -1.66 -7.40 -6.11
C ILE A 183 -2.29 -7.43 -4.71
N ILE A 184 -3.45 -6.81 -4.53
CA ILE A 184 -4.15 -6.81 -3.23
C ILE A 184 -4.51 -8.24 -2.82
N GLU A 185 -5.11 -9.00 -3.72
CA GLU A 185 -5.55 -10.38 -3.45
C GLU A 185 -4.36 -11.32 -3.18
N ARG A 186 -3.28 -11.19 -3.93
CA ARG A 186 -2.05 -11.97 -3.72
C ARG A 186 -1.38 -11.62 -2.40
N ASN A 187 -1.26 -10.34 -2.06
CA ASN A 187 -0.74 -9.92 -0.76
C ASN A 187 -1.59 -10.45 0.40
N ALA A 188 -2.91 -10.35 0.29
CA ALA A 188 -3.82 -10.88 1.29
C ALA A 188 -3.64 -12.40 1.45
N LYS A 189 -3.54 -13.14 0.35
CA LYS A 189 -3.29 -14.58 0.35
C LYS A 189 -1.94 -14.92 0.98
N MET A 190 -0.84 -14.26 0.55
CA MET A 190 0.50 -14.45 1.09
C MET A 190 0.56 -14.17 2.60
N LEU A 191 -0.12 -13.11 3.06
CA LEU A 191 -0.18 -12.75 4.48
C LEU A 191 -1.21 -13.56 5.27
N GLY A 192 -1.97 -14.45 4.62
CA GLY A 192 -3.02 -15.24 5.26
C GLY A 192 -4.19 -14.40 5.79
N VAL A 193 -4.49 -13.25 5.15
CA VAL A 193 -5.59 -12.36 5.53
C VAL A 193 -6.85 -12.73 4.73
N PRO A 194 -7.93 -13.21 5.35
CA PRO A 194 -9.17 -13.57 4.65
C PRO A 194 -9.97 -12.32 4.30
N ILE A 195 -9.73 -11.75 3.13
CA ILE A 195 -10.40 -10.53 2.67
C ILE A 195 -11.81 -10.78 2.12
N THR A 196 -12.71 -9.85 2.38
CA THR A 196 -14.01 -9.72 1.71
C THR A 196 -13.95 -8.51 0.79
N VAL A 197 -14.04 -8.75 -0.52
CA VAL A 197 -13.99 -7.67 -1.52
C VAL A 197 -15.39 -7.31 -1.96
N PHE A 198 -15.66 -6.00 -2.11
CA PHE A 198 -16.87 -5.48 -2.74
C PHE A 198 -16.54 -4.33 -3.69
N GLU A 199 -17.30 -4.22 -4.74
CA GLU A 199 -17.07 -3.28 -5.84
C GLU A 199 -17.90 -2.01 -5.68
N SER A 200 -17.38 -0.91 -6.23
CA SER A 200 -18.08 0.37 -6.35
C SER A 200 -17.57 1.13 -7.57
N ASN A 201 -18.40 1.98 -8.16
CA ASN A 201 -18.06 2.75 -9.36
C ASN A 201 -17.52 4.15 -9.02
N ILE A 202 -16.74 4.27 -7.93
CA ILE A 202 -16.30 5.58 -7.45
C ILE A 202 -15.36 6.26 -8.44
N PHE A 203 -14.39 5.55 -9.00
CA PHE A 203 -13.44 6.15 -9.93
C PHE A 203 -14.14 6.69 -11.16
N GLU A 204 -15.05 5.93 -11.74
CA GLU A 204 -15.86 6.38 -12.86
C GLU A 204 -16.70 7.62 -12.51
N SER A 205 -17.31 7.63 -11.32
CA SER A 205 -18.12 8.75 -10.85
C SER A 205 -17.32 10.04 -10.59
N VAL A 206 -16.03 9.92 -10.29
CA VAL A 206 -15.15 11.07 -9.93
C VAL A 206 -14.38 11.60 -11.15
N LEU A 207 -14.22 10.82 -12.22
CA LEU A 207 -13.51 11.22 -13.44
C LEU A 207 -14.03 12.52 -14.09
N HIS A 208 -15.30 12.87 -13.86
CA HIS A 208 -15.96 14.05 -14.47
C HIS A 208 -16.05 15.25 -13.50
N ILE A 209 -15.33 15.21 -12.37
CA ILE A 209 -15.42 16.26 -11.36
C ILE A 209 -14.15 17.12 -11.38
N ASP A 210 -14.29 18.37 -11.83
CA ASP A 210 -13.16 19.31 -11.97
C ASP A 210 -12.63 19.85 -10.62
N LYS A 211 -13.47 19.90 -9.57
CA LYS A 211 -13.10 20.47 -8.27
C LYS A 211 -12.84 19.39 -7.22
N SER A 212 -11.60 19.29 -6.79
CA SER A 212 -11.17 18.40 -5.66
C SER A 212 -11.61 16.95 -5.79
N PRO A 213 -11.30 16.24 -6.89
CA PRO A 213 -11.76 14.87 -7.13
C PRO A 213 -11.32 13.92 -6.00
N CYS A 214 -10.12 14.08 -5.47
CA CYS A 214 -9.60 13.27 -4.36
C CYS A 214 -10.43 13.42 -3.06
N TYR A 215 -10.89 14.63 -2.75
CA TYR A 215 -11.73 14.85 -1.58
C TYR A 215 -13.09 14.15 -1.71
N ILE A 216 -13.71 14.25 -2.89
CA ILE A 216 -15.01 13.62 -3.17
C ILE A 216 -14.85 12.10 -3.16
N CYS A 217 -13.80 11.58 -3.80
CA CYS A 217 -13.47 10.17 -3.77
C CYS A 217 -13.32 9.65 -2.33
N ALA A 218 -12.54 10.33 -1.49
CA ALA A 218 -12.35 9.95 -0.10
C ALA A 218 -13.66 9.95 0.71
N ARG A 219 -14.53 10.92 0.46
CA ARG A 219 -15.85 11.02 1.10
C ARG A 219 -16.78 9.89 0.67
N MET A 220 -16.84 9.61 -0.64
CA MET A 220 -17.64 8.50 -1.18
C MET A 220 -17.14 7.15 -0.64
N ARG A 221 -15.82 6.91 -0.70
CA ARG A 221 -15.20 5.69 -0.16
C ARG A 221 -15.60 5.43 1.28
N ARG A 222 -15.58 6.46 2.10
CA ARG A 222 -15.99 6.35 3.51
C ARG A 222 -17.45 5.94 3.65
N GLY A 223 -18.36 6.55 2.88
CA GLY A 223 -19.79 6.20 2.88
C GLY A 223 -20.04 4.74 2.50
N TYR A 224 -19.41 4.27 1.43
CA TYR A 224 -19.51 2.87 0.99
C TYR A 224 -18.98 1.88 2.03
N LEU A 225 -17.84 2.20 2.65
CA LEU A 225 -17.25 1.36 3.71
C LEU A 225 -18.17 1.26 4.93
N TYR A 226 -18.78 2.35 5.37
CA TYR A 226 -19.73 2.32 6.48
C TYR A 226 -20.99 1.50 6.15
N ASN A 227 -21.55 1.70 4.96
CA ASN A 227 -22.74 0.94 4.53
C ASN A 227 -22.43 -0.56 4.51
N LYS A 228 -21.31 -0.95 3.88
CA LYS A 228 -20.93 -2.36 3.80
C LYS A 228 -20.61 -2.98 5.14
N ALA A 229 -19.92 -2.26 6.01
CA ALA A 229 -19.65 -2.71 7.37
C ALA A 229 -20.95 -2.93 8.16
N LYS A 230 -21.92 -2.02 8.03
CA LYS A 230 -23.24 -2.14 8.68
C LYS A 230 -24.04 -3.33 8.15
N GLU A 231 -24.04 -3.57 6.82
CA GLU A 231 -24.64 -4.75 6.20
C GLU A 231 -24.06 -6.06 6.77
N LEU A 232 -22.77 -6.07 7.05
CA LEU A 232 -22.07 -7.22 7.64
C LEU A 232 -22.25 -7.32 9.15
N GLY A 233 -23.06 -6.45 9.77
CA GLY A 233 -23.34 -6.41 11.20
C GLY A 233 -22.17 -5.87 12.04
N CYS A 234 -21.23 -5.15 11.45
CA CYS A 234 -20.15 -4.49 12.18
C CYS A 234 -20.67 -3.23 12.88
N ASN A 235 -20.17 -2.97 14.09
CA ASN A 235 -20.42 -1.73 14.82
C ASN A 235 -19.21 -0.78 14.80
N LYS A 236 -18.07 -1.23 14.27
CA LYS A 236 -16.86 -0.41 14.14
C LYS A 236 -16.22 -0.58 12.77
N ILE A 237 -15.60 0.50 12.29
CA ILE A 237 -14.64 0.47 11.18
C ILE A 237 -13.27 0.88 11.67
N ALA A 238 -12.23 0.11 11.30
CA ALA A 238 -10.84 0.40 11.59
C ALA A 238 -10.14 0.91 10.33
N LEU A 239 -9.49 2.08 10.43
CA LEU A 239 -8.71 2.68 9.36
C LEU A 239 -7.24 2.72 9.72
N GLY A 240 -6.36 2.47 8.74
CA GLY A 240 -4.91 2.34 8.90
C GLY A 240 -4.15 3.67 9.02
N HIS A 241 -4.76 4.72 9.58
CA HIS A 241 -4.07 5.98 9.84
C HIS A 241 -3.10 5.81 11.02
N HIS A 242 -1.91 6.36 10.85
CA HIS A 242 -0.81 6.26 11.80
C HIS A 242 -0.44 7.63 12.42
N TYR A 243 0.57 7.66 13.27
CA TYR A 243 0.99 8.84 14.02
C TYR A 243 1.34 10.04 13.12
N ASP A 244 2.03 9.79 12.01
CA ASP A 244 2.47 10.85 11.12
C ASP A 244 1.29 11.46 10.35
N ASP A 245 0.26 10.69 9.95
CA ASP A 245 -1.00 11.21 9.38
C ASP A 245 -1.69 12.21 10.32
N VAL A 246 -1.65 11.91 11.63
CA VAL A 246 -2.26 12.80 12.63
C VAL A 246 -1.52 14.14 12.68
N ILE A 247 -0.19 14.12 12.70
CA ILE A 247 0.65 15.34 12.71
C ILE A 247 0.43 16.10 11.41
N GLU A 248 0.48 15.44 10.26
CA GLU A 248 0.25 16.07 8.95
C GLU A 248 -1.13 16.74 8.89
N THR A 249 -2.16 16.07 9.38
CA THR A 249 -3.52 16.62 9.43
C THR A 249 -3.58 17.90 10.27
N ILE A 250 -2.93 17.92 11.44
CA ILE A 250 -2.86 19.09 12.31
C ILE A 250 -2.12 20.22 11.63
N LEU A 251 -0.93 19.95 11.07
CA LEU A 251 -0.12 20.95 10.38
C LEU A 251 -0.83 21.53 9.15
N MET A 252 -1.46 20.70 8.35
CA MET A 252 -2.26 21.13 7.19
C MET A 252 -3.44 22.00 7.63
N GLY A 253 -4.15 21.63 8.69
CA GLY A 253 -5.24 22.42 9.25
C GLY A 253 -4.78 23.81 9.70
N MET A 254 -3.62 23.89 10.36
CA MET A 254 -3.03 25.14 10.83
C MET A 254 -2.53 26.02 9.65
N LEU A 255 -1.79 25.43 8.72
CA LEU A 255 -1.11 26.17 7.65
C LEU A 255 -2.07 26.63 6.54
N TYR A 256 -3.04 25.80 6.17
CA TYR A 256 -3.95 26.08 5.06
C TYR A 256 -5.35 26.47 5.49
N GLY A 257 -5.81 25.99 6.65
CA GLY A 257 -7.17 26.24 7.13
C GLY A 257 -7.29 27.28 8.25
N GLY A 258 -6.16 27.72 8.82
CA GLY A 258 -6.17 28.60 9.99
C GLY A 258 -6.89 27.98 11.20
N GLN A 259 -7.00 26.67 11.27
CA GLN A 259 -7.73 25.92 12.28
C GLN A 259 -6.90 24.75 12.80
N VAL A 260 -7.00 24.49 14.10
CA VAL A 260 -6.43 23.26 14.66
C VAL A 260 -7.43 22.14 14.47
N GLN A 261 -7.29 21.39 13.40
CA GLN A 261 -8.07 20.18 13.15
C GLN A 261 -7.22 18.97 13.54
N THR A 262 -7.81 18.03 14.25
CA THR A 262 -7.13 16.79 14.63
C THR A 262 -7.88 15.56 14.12
N MET A 263 -7.12 14.50 13.91
CA MET A 263 -7.64 13.20 13.56
C MET A 263 -7.78 12.38 14.85
N MET A 264 -8.99 12.34 15.44
CA MET A 264 -9.22 11.63 16.70
C MET A 264 -9.02 10.11 16.55
N PRO A 265 -8.47 9.43 17.57
CA PRO A 265 -8.28 7.97 17.55
C PRO A 265 -9.58 7.19 17.51
N LYS A 266 -10.67 7.75 18.07
CA LYS A 266 -12.03 7.19 18.10
C LYS A 266 -13.03 8.27 17.75
N LEU A 267 -14.00 7.96 16.89
CA LEU A 267 -15.07 8.88 16.49
C LEU A 267 -16.38 8.12 16.37
N HIS A 268 -17.43 8.65 16.97
CA HIS A 268 -18.80 8.21 16.68
C HIS A 268 -19.25 8.76 15.33
N SER A 269 -19.87 7.93 14.53
CA SER A 269 -20.41 8.37 13.24
C SER A 269 -21.69 9.17 13.43
N THR A 270 -21.73 10.38 12.88
CA THR A 270 -22.95 11.20 12.88
C THR A 270 -23.98 10.76 11.84
N ASN A 271 -23.51 10.11 10.76
CA ASN A 271 -24.36 9.70 9.64
C ASN A 271 -24.78 8.21 9.69
N PHE A 272 -24.11 7.42 10.51
CA PHE A 272 -24.34 5.98 10.66
C PHE A 272 -24.50 5.67 12.13
N GLU A 273 -25.74 5.75 12.61
CA GLU A 273 -26.08 5.51 14.01
C GLU A 273 -25.56 4.16 14.50
N GLY A 274 -24.95 4.15 15.68
CA GLY A 274 -24.36 2.96 16.30
C GLY A 274 -23.00 2.53 15.72
N MET A 275 -22.44 3.28 14.77
CA MET A 275 -21.13 2.99 14.19
C MET A 275 -20.04 3.88 14.75
N GLU A 276 -18.88 3.29 15.03
CA GLU A 276 -17.67 4.00 15.43
C GLU A 276 -16.56 3.83 14.37
N LEU A 277 -15.76 4.88 14.21
CA LEU A 277 -14.49 4.82 13.47
C LEU A 277 -13.36 4.77 14.48
N ILE A 278 -12.44 3.82 14.31
CA ILE A 278 -11.27 3.67 15.15
C ILE A 278 -9.97 3.71 14.32
N ARG A 279 -8.88 4.19 14.93
CA ARG A 279 -7.54 4.27 14.34
C ARG A 279 -6.53 3.56 15.25
N PRO A 280 -6.45 2.23 15.15
CA PRO A 280 -5.63 1.43 16.08
C PRO A 280 -4.12 1.68 15.93
N MET A 281 -3.68 2.21 14.78
CA MET A 281 -2.27 2.53 14.52
C MET A 281 -1.87 3.94 14.92
N TYR A 282 -2.72 4.66 15.66
CA TYR A 282 -2.57 6.07 16.05
C TYR A 282 -1.23 6.43 16.68
N LEU A 283 -0.59 5.51 17.40
CA LEU A 283 0.69 5.70 18.08
C LEU A 283 1.89 5.10 17.32
N ILE A 284 1.67 4.49 16.17
CA ILE A 284 2.73 3.86 15.36
C ILE A 284 3.30 4.90 14.39
N ARG A 285 4.64 5.02 14.34
CA ARG A 285 5.34 5.89 13.38
C ARG A 285 5.42 5.24 12.00
N GLU A 286 5.32 6.05 10.95
CA GLU A 286 5.42 5.56 9.56
C GLU A 286 6.77 4.87 9.29
N ASP A 287 7.85 5.38 9.87
CA ASP A 287 9.18 4.78 9.75
C ASP A 287 9.22 3.32 10.24
N GLU A 288 8.50 3.00 11.33
CA GLU A 288 8.42 1.62 11.81
C GLU A 288 7.63 0.72 10.85
N ILE A 289 6.60 1.27 10.19
CA ILE A 289 5.83 0.55 9.16
C ILE A 289 6.70 0.29 7.94
N LYS A 290 7.46 1.29 7.46
CA LYS A 290 8.41 1.15 6.36
C LYS A 290 9.49 0.11 6.69
N ARG A 291 10.09 0.18 7.88
CA ARG A 291 11.08 -0.79 8.34
C ARG A 291 10.53 -2.21 8.42
N TRP A 292 9.26 -2.38 8.85
CA TRP A 292 8.60 -3.69 8.87
C TRP A 292 8.38 -4.21 7.45
N ARG A 293 7.91 -3.38 6.53
CA ARG A 293 7.74 -3.70 5.12
C ARG A 293 9.05 -4.19 4.52
N ASP A 294 10.11 -3.40 4.67
CA ASP A 294 11.41 -3.66 4.05
C ASP A 294 12.10 -4.89 4.66
N PHE A 295 12.01 -5.06 5.97
CA PHE A 295 12.55 -6.25 6.63
C PHE A 295 11.91 -7.56 6.16
N ASN A 296 10.63 -7.52 5.81
CA ASN A 296 9.89 -8.67 5.33
C ASN A 296 9.85 -8.75 3.79
N ASP A 297 10.54 -7.85 3.09
CA ASP A 297 10.54 -7.77 1.63
C ASP A 297 9.11 -7.78 1.06
N LEU A 298 8.25 -6.88 1.57
CA LEU A 298 6.85 -6.78 1.21
C LEU A 298 6.62 -5.67 0.19
N HIS A 299 5.87 -5.97 -0.84
CA HIS A 299 5.56 -5.03 -1.92
C HIS A 299 4.05 -4.79 -1.98
N PHE A 300 3.64 -3.56 -1.78
CA PHE A 300 2.24 -3.14 -1.74
C PHE A 300 1.92 -2.13 -2.83
N ILE A 301 0.64 -2.00 -3.16
CA ILE A 301 0.21 -0.91 -4.05
C ILE A 301 0.47 0.44 -3.37
N GLN A 302 0.77 1.45 -4.18
CA GLN A 302 1.09 2.79 -3.69
C GLN A 302 -0.07 3.74 -3.87
N CYS A 303 -0.51 3.88 -5.09
CA CYS A 303 -1.69 4.64 -5.46
C CYS A 303 -2.56 3.79 -6.35
N ALA A 304 -3.83 3.75 -6.03
CA ALA A 304 -4.81 2.95 -6.78
C ALA A 304 -5.55 3.77 -7.84
N CYS A 305 -5.35 5.09 -7.84
CA CYS A 305 -5.97 6.01 -8.78
C CYS A 305 -5.14 6.15 -10.06
#